data_ba1111753b515e3db79569e319b36477
#
_entry.id   ba1111753b515e3db79569e319b36477
#
_cell.length_a   1.000
_cell.length_b   1.000
_cell.length_c   1.000
_cell.angle_alpha   90.00
_cell.angle_beta   90.00
_cell.angle_gamma   90.00
#
_symmetry.space_group_name_H-M   'P 1'
#
loop_
_entity.id
_entity.type
_entity.pdbx_description
1 polymer ?
#
loop_
_entity_poly.entity_id
_entity_poly.type
_entity_poly.pdbx_seq_one_letter_code
_entity_poly.pdbx_strand_id
1 'polypeptide(L)'
;FQGVGFCYPGHVKTWMEEIVRYYKRYKARAIYLETNGDKGYLAEALKRRGLNVRTYYERENKDIKISTNLYEYWNNIYWSPNTDDEYLNMIMDYRPGTKDHDDCPDSCASLIREVCKPNKSRSRSLYEL
;
A
#
# COMPACT_ATOMS: atom_id res chain seq x y z
N PHE A 1 -11.46 -1.31 8.48
CA PHE A 1 -10.47 -0.39 7.95
C PHE A 1 -11.12 0.74 7.18
N GLN A 2 -10.61 1.95 7.33
CA GLN A 2 -10.99 3.08 6.48
C GLN A 2 -9.89 3.29 5.45
N GLY A 3 -10.29 3.40 4.18
CA GLY A 3 -9.36 3.53 3.08
C GLY A 3 -9.62 4.73 2.20
N VAL A 4 -8.57 5.24 1.59
CA VAL A 4 -8.65 6.22 0.52
C VAL A 4 -7.59 5.86 -0.52
N GLY A 5 -7.96 5.89 -1.78
CA GLY A 5 -7.06 5.54 -2.87
C GLY A 5 -7.00 6.61 -3.93
N PHE A 6 -5.80 6.81 -4.48
CA PHE A 6 -5.56 7.81 -5.52
C PHE A 6 -4.72 7.20 -6.64
N CYS A 7 -4.98 7.62 -7.87
CA CYS A 7 -4.22 7.25 -9.05
C CYS A 7 -3.61 8.49 -9.68
N TYR A 8 -2.30 8.46 -9.89
CA TYR A 8 -1.58 9.54 -10.55
C TYR A 8 -0.80 8.99 -11.74
N PRO A 9 -0.84 9.66 -12.89
CA PRO A 9 -0.12 9.19 -14.07
C PRO A 9 1.38 9.43 -13.97
N GLY A 10 2.17 8.61 -14.63
CA GLY A 10 3.60 8.78 -14.74
C GLY A 10 4.40 8.21 -13.58
N HIS A 11 5.65 8.61 -13.51
CA HIS A 11 6.59 8.06 -12.53
C HIS A 11 6.33 8.63 -11.13
N VAL A 12 6.42 7.78 -10.13
CA VAL A 12 6.14 8.13 -8.73
C VAL A 12 6.97 9.32 -8.22
N LYS A 13 8.18 9.52 -8.71
CA LYS A 13 9.02 10.67 -8.33
C LYS A 13 8.39 12.02 -8.67
N THR A 14 7.59 12.08 -9.72
CA THR A 14 6.85 13.29 -10.12
C THR A 14 5.86 13.71 -9.05
N TRP A 15 5.38 12.75 -8.26
CA TRP A 15 4.33 12.96 -7.28
C TRP A 15 4.84 12.97 -5.84
N MET A 16 6.16 13.15 -5.64
CA MET A 16 6.75 13.16 -4.30
C MET A 16 6.07 14.19 -3.37
N GLU A 17 5.80 15.38 -3.86
CA GLU A 17 5.15 16.42 -3.05
C GLU A 17 3.73 16.02 -2.65
N GLU A 18 3.02 15.31 -3.53
CA GLU A 18 1.69 14.77 -3.22
C GLU A 18 1.77 13.73 -2.12
N ILE A 19 2.76 12.85 -2.15
CA ILE A 19 2.98 11.84 -1.12
C ILE A 19 3.22 12.54 0.24
N VAL A 20 4.07 13.53 0.27
CA VAL A 20 4.37 14.31 1.50
C VAL A 20 3.10 14.98 2.01
N ARG A 21 2.31 15.58 1.12
CA ARG A 21 1.08 16.25 1.48
C ARG A 21 0.06 15.28 2.10
N TYR A 22 -0.14 14.11 1.50
CA TYR A 22 -1.05 13.10 2.04
C TYR A 22 -0.55 12.54 3.37
N TYR A 23 0.75 12.32 3.50
CA TYR A 23 1.34 11.87 4.76
C TYR A 23 0.97 12.81 5.90
N LYS A 24 1.10 14.12 5.68
CA LYS A 24 0.78 15.13 6.68
C LYS A 24 -0.73 15.26 6.89
N ARG A 25 -1.50 15.30 5.81
CA ARG A 25 -2.96 15.46 5.85
C ARG A 25 -3.65 14.35 6.63
N TYR A 26 -3.27 13.12 6.38
CA TYR A 26 -3.87 11.96 7.03
C TYR A 26 -3.14 11.54 8.29
N LYS A 27 -2.13 12.28 8.71
CA LYS A 27 -1.32 11.98 9.90
C LYS A 27 -0.82 10.54 9.89
N ALA A 28 -0.28 10.13 8.75
CA ALA A 28 0.20 8.78 8.56
C ALA A 28 1.34 8.47 9.53
N ARG A 29 1.36 7.23 10.01
CA ARG A 29 2.43 6.75 10.91
C ARG A 29 3.62 6.21 10.15
N ALA A 30 3.40 5.74 8.93
CA ALA A 30 4.43 5.16 8.09
C ALA A 30 4.00 5.18 6.63
N ILE A 31 5.00 5.13 5.75
CA ILE A 31 4.83 4.87 4.33
C ILE A 31 5.43 3.49 4.06
N TYR A 32 4.65 2.60 3.46
CA TYR A 32 5.15 1.30 3.01
C TYR A 32 5.49 1.38 1.53
N LEU A 33 6.72 1.13 1.17
CA LEU A 33 7.23 1.35 -0.17
C LEU A 33 7.96 0.12 -0.70
N GLU A 34 7.51 -0.37 -1.86
CA GLU A 34 8.19 -1.43 -2.58
C GLU A 34 9.47 -0.92 -3.23
N THR A 35 10.56 -1.66 -3.09
CA THR A 35 11.87 -1.24 -3.56
C THR A 35 12.37 -1.98 -4.80
N ASN A 36 11.57 -2.88 -5.37
CA ASN A 36 12.00 -3.69 -6.51
C ASN A 36 12.35 -2.86 -7.75
N GLY A 37 11.56 -1.82 -8.01
CA GLY A 37 11.67 -1.05 -9.25
C GLY A 37 12.76 0.00 -9.27
N ASP A 38 12.89 0.77 -8.18
CA ASP A 38 13.79 1.92 -8.12
C ASP A 38 15.00 1.73 -7.20
N LYS A 39 15.20 0.50 -6.71
CA LYS A 39 16.31 0.14 -5.82
C LYS A 39 16.35 0.97 -4.53
N GLY A 40 15.21 1.50 -4.12
CA GLY A 40 15.10 2.24 -2.88
C GLY A 40 15.42 3.74 -2.97
N TYR A 41 15.62 4.29 -4.14
CA TYR A 41 15.92 5.72 -4.29
C TYR A 41 14.80 6.62 -3.76
N LEU A 42 13.55 6.27 -4.06
CA LEU A 42 12.42 7.05 -3.56
C LEU A 42 12.33 6.98 -2.04
N ALA A 43 12.54 5.80 -1.47
CA ALA A 43 12.54 5.62 -0.02
C ALA A 43 13.57 6.54 0.65
N GLU A 44 14.80 6.58 0.13
CA GLU A 44 15.84 7.45 0.67
C GLU A 44 15.46 8.93 0.56
N ALA A 45 14.89 9.34 -0.57
CA ALA A 45 14.45 10.72 -0.76
C ALA A 45 13.38 11.13 0.25
N LEU A 46 12.41 10.25 0.50
CA LEU A 46 11.35 10.51 1.48
C LEU A 46 11.87 10.51 2.92
N LYS A 47 12.80 9.63 3.25
CA LYS A 47 13.46 9.61 4.57
C LYS A 47 14.22 10.92 4.83
N ARG A 48 14.89 11.47 3.82
CA ARG A 48 15.57 12.77 3.93
C ARG A 48 14.59 13.91 4.20
N ARG A 49 13.32 13.76 3.80
CA ARG A 49 12.25 14.71 4.11
C ARG A 49 11.68 14.52 5.50
N GLY A 50 12.21 13.59 6.29
CA GLY A 50 11.79 13.34 7.67
C GLY A 50 10.59 12.42 7.81
N LEU A 51 10.19 11.71 6.76
CA LEU A 51 9.06 10.82 6.80
C LEU A 51 9.48 9.42 7.27
N ASN A 52 8.58 8.73 7.97
CA ASN A 52 8.79 7.36 8.42
C ASN A 52 8.49 6.40 7.27
N VAL A 53 9.52 5.93 6.60
CA VAL A 53 9.39 5.03 5.44
C VAL A 53 9.84 3.63 5.82
N ARG A 54 8.98 2.66 5.58
CA ARG A 54 9.26 1.23 5.72
C ARG A 54 9.31 0.63 4.33
N THR A 55 10.43 0.03 3.99
CA THR A 55 10.62 -0.58 2.67
C THR A 55 10.40 -2.07 2.75
N TYR A 56 9.96 -2.65 1.64
CA TYR A 56 9.90 -4.10 1.48
C TYR A 56 10.29 -4.49 0.07
N TYR A 57 10.87 -5.66 -0.07
CA TYR A 57 11.16 -6.28 -1.36
C TYR A 57 10.09 -7.31 -1.65
N GLU A 58 9.37 -7.12 -2.76
CA GLU A 58 8.25 -8.01 -3.11
C GLU A 58 8.75 -9.33 -3.68
N ARG A 59 8.42 -10.43 -3.01
CA ARG A 59 8.80 -11.79 -3.41
C ARG A 59 7.61 -12.69 -3.66
N GLU A 60 6.42 -12.26 -3.24
CA GLU A 60 5.21 -13.04 -3.36
C GLU A 60 4.62 -12.92 -4.75
N ASN A 61 4.03 -14.00 -5.25
CA ASN A 61 3.26 -13.94 -6.48
C ASN A 61 2.10 -12.95 -6.33
N LYS A 62 1.95 -12.07 -7.31
CA LYS A 62 0.98 -10.98 -7.27
C LYS A 62 -0.45 -11.47 -7.09
N ASP A 63 -0.88 -12.46 -7.88
CA ASP A 63 -2.24 -12.98 -7.83
C ASP A 63 -2.55 -13.64 -6.49
N ILE A 64 -1.58 -14.37 -5.94
CA ILE A 64 -1.70 -14.98 -4.61
C ILE A 64 -1.81 -13.90 -3.55
N LYS A 65 -0.96 -12.89 -3.62
CA LYS A 65 -0.97 -11.78 -2.67
C LYS A 65 -2.31 -11.06 -2.65
N ILE A 66 -2.84 -10.73 -3.82
CA ILE A 66 -4.12 -10.04 -3.96
C ILE A 66 -5.25 -10.91 -3.42
N SER A 67 -5.29 -12.19 -3.78
CA SER A 67 -6.32 -13.11 -3.31
C SER A 67 -6.28 -13.30 -1.80
N THR A 68 -5.11 -13.45 -1.23
CA THR A 68 -4.94 -13.72 0.19
C THR A 68 -5.23 -12.49 1.05
N ASN A 69 -4.81 -11.32 0.61
CA ASN A 69 -4.90 -10.13 1.45
C ASN A 69 -6.10 -9.25 1.10
N LEU A 70 -6.27 -8.90 -0.17
CA LEU A 70 -7.30 -7.95 -0.55
C LEU A 70 -8.71 -8.56 -0.45
N TYR A 71 -8.92 -9.75 -1.00
CA TYR A 71 -10.24 -10.36 -1.03
C TYR A 71 -10.72 -10.75 0.37
N GLU A 72 -9.82 -11.19 1.23
CA GLU A 72 -10.16 -11.54 2.59
C GLU A 72 -10.68 -10.33 3.38
N TYR A 73 -10.08 -9.17 3.19
CA TYR A 73 -10.42 -7.97 3.94
C TYR A 73 -11.37 -7.03 3.21
N TRP A 74 -11.78 -7.36 1.98
CA TRP A 74 -12.56 -6.46 1.13
C TRP A 74 -13.80 -5.91 1.83
N ASN A 75 -14.57 -6.76 2.49
CA ASN A 75 -15.80 -6.36 3.16
C ASN A 75 -15.55 -5.53 4.43
N ASN A 76 -14.33 -5.45 4.88
CA ASN A 76 -13.94 -4.69 6.07
C ASN A 76 -13.30 -3.34 5.73
N ILE A 77 -13.26 -2.98 4.46
CA ILE A 77 -12.70 -1.71 4.01
C ILE A 77 -13.82 -0.73 3.70
N TYR A 78 -13.81 0.40 4.39
CA TYR A 78 -14.75 1.49 4.17
C TYR A 78 -14.04 2.60 3.40
N TRP A 79 -14.37 2.73 2.12
CA TRP A 79 -13.67 3.66 1.24
C TRP A 79 -14.19 5.09 1.42
N SER A 80 -13.26 6.03 1.57
CA SER A 80 -13.59 7.45 1.62
C SER A 80 -14.22 7.92 0.32
N PRO A 81 -15.22 8.85 0.37
CA PRO A 81 -15.76 9.47 -0.84
C PRO A 81 -14.72 10.22 -1.67
N ASN A 82 -13.57 10.56 -1.09
CA ASN A 82 -12.46 11.21 -1.79
C ASN A 82 -11.60 10.25 -2.61
N THR A 83 -11.90 8.95 -2.56
CA THR A 83 -11.18 7.93 -3.34
C THR A 83 -11.44 8.14 -4.84
N ASP A 84 -10.37 8.08 -5.65
CA ASP A 84 -10.50 8.16 -7.09
C ASP A 84 -11.30 6.99 -7.64
N ASP A 85 -12.26 7.26 -8.52
CA ASP A 85 -13.05 6.22 -9.17
C ASP A 85 -12.17 5.24 -9.94
N GLU A 86 -11.12 5.74 -10.58
CA GLU A 86 -10.15 4.92 -11.30
C GLU A 86 -9.48 3.90 -10.38
N TYR A 87 -9.17 4.28 -9.14
CA TYR A 87 -8.57 3.38 -8.15
C TYR A 87 -9.49 2.20 -7.85
N LEU A 88 -10.76 2.48 -7.55
CA LEU A 88 -11.73 1.42 -7.23
C LEU A 88 -12.06 0.56 -8.45
N ASN A 89 -12.19 1.19 -9.63
CA ASN A 89 -12.46 0.46 -10.87
C ASN A 89 -11.33 -0.52 -11.19
N MET A 90 -10.09 -0.13 -11.00
CA MET A 90 -8.95 -1.00 -11.24
C MET A 90 -8.97 -2.23 -10.31
N ILE A 91 -9.40 -2.05 -9.05
CA ILE A 91 -9.56 -3.15 -8.12
C ILE A 91 -10.73 -4.06 -8.53
N MET A 92 -11.87 -3.46 -8.87
CA MET A 92 -13.08 -4.22 -9.23
C MET A 92 -12.92 -5.01 -10.53
N ASP A 93 -12.15 -4.48 -11.47
CA ASP A 93 -11.92 -5.10 -12.78
C ASP A 93 -10.79 -6.13 -12.76
N TYR A 94 -10.04 -6.20 -11.68
CA TYR A 94 -8.91 -7.13 -11.61
C TYR A 94 -9.37 -8.58 -11.76
N ARG A 95 -8.61 -9.34 -12.56
CA ARG A 95 -8.78 -10.79 -12.74
C ARG A 95 -7.41 -11.45 -12.69
N PRO A 96 -7.26 -12.59 -11.99
CA PRO A 96 -5.98 -13.33 -11.97
C PRO A 96 -5.51 -13.69 -13.37
N GLY A 97 -4.22 -13.59 -13.59
CA GLY A 97 -3.59 -13.94 -14.87
C GLY A 97 -3.70 -12.87 -15.96
N THR A 98 -4.34 -11.75 -15.69
CA THR A 98 -4.38 -10.63 -16.65
C THR A 98 -3.06 -9.87 -16.63
N LYS A 99 -2.71 -9.30 -17.79
CA LYS A 99 -1.55 -8.40 -17.91
C LYS A 99 -1.96 -6.93 -17.91
N ASP A 100 -3.21 -6.66 -17.58
CA ASP A 100 -3.73 -5.30 -17.50
C ASP A 100 -3.21 -4.56 -16.27
N HIS A 101 -3.49 -3.27 -16.21
CA HIS A 101 -3.07 -2.43 -15.11
C HIS A 101 -3.63 -2.95 -13.78
N ASP A 102 -2.76 -3.37 -12.91
CA ASP A 102 -3.10 -3.96 -11.61
C ASP A 102 -2.41 -3.27 -10.44
N ASP A 103 -1.90 -2.07 -10.66
CA ASP A 103 -1.13 -1.34 -9.64
C ASP A 103 -1.95 -1.06 -8.37
N CYS A 104 -3.23 -0.72 -8.52
CA CYS A 104 -4.07 -0.43 -7.37
C CYS A 104 -4.39 -1.66 -6.53
N PRO A 105 -4.87 -2.78 -7.11
CA PRO A 105 -5.09 -3.98 -6.29
C PRO A 105 -3.79 -4.53 -5.70
N ASP A 106 -2.69 -4.45 -6.44
CA ASP A 106 -1.38 -4.90 -5.98
C ASP A 106 -0.89 -4.08 -4.79
N SER A 107 -0.91 -2.78 -4.91
CA SER A 107 -0.50 -1.85 -3.87
C SER A 107 -1.40 -1.94 -2.62
N CYS A 108 -2.71 -2.06 -2.82
CA CYS A 108 -3.66 -2.22 -1.74
C CYS A 108 -3.42 -3.53 -0.97
N ALA A 109 -3.21 -4.63 -1.69
CA ALA A 109 -2.91 -5.92 -1.07
C ALA A 109 -1.60 -5.89 -0.27
N SER A 110 -0.58 -5.23 -0.80
CA SER A 110 0.69 -5.04 -0.09
C SER A 110 0.50 -4.27 1.21
N LEU A 111 -0.26 -3.19 1.17
CA LEU A 111 -0.54 -2.38 2.36
C LEU A 111 -1.26 -3.20 3.43
N ILE A 112 -2.31 -3.93 3.04
CA ILE A 112 -3.06 -4.79 3.96
C ILE A 112 -2.13 -5.82 4.60
N ARG A 113 -1.32 -6.48 3.80
CA ARG A 113 -0.36 -7.49 4.29
C ARG A 113 0.58 -6.89 5.32
N GLU A 114 1.17 -5.74 5.04
CA GLU A 114 2.14 -5.11 5.94
C GLU A 114 1.48 -4.60 7.23
N VAL A 115 0.29 -4.02 7.13
CA VAL A 115 -0.45 -3.50 8.29
C VAL A 115 -0.97 -4.62 9.17
N CYS A 116 -1.47 -5.71 8.58
CA CYS A 116 -2.05 -6.85 9.30
C CYS A 116 -1.01 -7.90 9.69
N LYS A 117 0.25 -7.72 9.31
CA LYS A 117 1.33 -8.64 9.63
C LYS A 117 1.53 -8.73 11.15
N PRO A 118 1.56 -9.93 11.74
CA PRO A 118 1.81 -10.06 13.16
C PRO A 118 3.16 -9.47 13.55
N ASN A 119 3.17 -8.55 14.49
CA ASN A 119 4.41 -8.07 15.09
C ASN A 119 4.83 -9.08 16.15
N LYS A 120 6.00 -9.70 16.00
CA LYS A 120 6.51 -10.70 16.94
C LYS A 120 6.59 -10.18 18.38
N SER A 121 7.00 -8.93 18.56
CA SER A 121 7.04 -8.30 19.88
C SER A 121 5.64 -8.13 20.48
N ARG A 122 4.68 -7.73 19.66
CA ARG A 122 3.30 -7.54 20.05
C ARG A 122 2.61 -8.85 20.39
N SER A 123 2.89 -9.90 19.61
CA SER A 123 2.39 -11.25 19.89
C SER A 123 2.92 -11.78 21.21
N ARG A 124 4.20 -11.56 21.50
CA ARG A 124 4.80 -11.92 22.78
C ARG A 124 4.08 -11.26 23.95
N SER A 125 3.87 -9.95 23.88
CA SER A 125 3.19 -9.21 24.93
C SER A 125 1.80 -9.76 25.21
N LEU A 126 1.06 -10.15 24.19
CA LEU A 126 -0.27 -10.73 24.32
C LEU A 126 -0.25 -12.10 25.01
N TYR A 127 0.79 -12.89 24.81
CA TYR A 127 0.90 -14.23 25.38
C TYR A 127 1.56 -14.22 26.77
N GLU A 128 2.31 -13.20 27.11
CA GLU A 128 2.96 -13.05 28.41
C GLU A 128 2.05 -12.42 29.46
N LEU A 129 0.93 -11.92 29.02
CA LEU A 129 -0.10 -11.38 29.91
C LEU A 129 -0.96 -12.49 30.53
#